data_02f16a6dcdf797d1d62c49465ac4e611
#
_entry.id   02f16a6dcdf797d1d62c49465ac4e611
#
_cell.length_a   1.000
_cell.length_b   1.000
_cell.length_c   1.000
_cell.angle_alpha   90.00
_cell.angle_beta   90.00
_cell.angle_gamma   90.00
#
_symmetry.space_group_name_H-M   'P 1'
#
loop_
_entity.id
_entity.type
_entity.pdbx_description
1 polymer ?
#
loop_
_entity_poly.entity_id
_entity_poly.type
_entity_poly.pdbx_seq_one_letter_code
_entity_poly.pdbx_strand_id
1 'polypeptide(L)'
;PPRSTPLYSSAASDVYKRQVLMRHKVTKEFFMDLWKRVELSGAGEPGIYLNNDKDWGTNPCCEIALRPFQFCNLCEVNVSDIQDQEDFNNRVKAAAFIGTLQAAYTDFHYLREIWKETTEKDALIGVSMTGIGSAAVLQMDMKEAANIVTKENARVAKILEIKSSARCTTVKPAGTTSLVLGTSSGIHAWHNDYYVRRMRVGKNEAIYTYLSSKHPELIEDEYFRPHDTAVISVPQMAPSKSILRTESPFETLERVKRVSQEWIKPGHRRGSNTHNVSATISLKKDEWDKAGEWMWSNRDYYNGLSVLPYDGGTYTQAPFEDLSLIHI
;
A
#
# COMPACT_ATOMS: atom_id res chain seq x y z
N PRO A 1 -1.65 -25.00 -12.92
CA PRO A 1 -2.24 -23.74 -13.32
C PRO A 1 -1.79 -22.66 -12.36
N PRO A 2 -1.30 -21.48 -12.83
CA PRO A 2 -0.98 -20.40 -11.96
C PRO A 2 -2.28 -20.00 -11.25
N ARG A 3 -2.27 -20.05 -9.93
CA ARG A 3 -3.39 -19.56 -9.13
C ARG A 3 -3.50 -18.07 -9.38
N SER A 4 -4.50 -17.66 -10.14
CA SER A 4 -4.92 -16.26 -10.21
C SER A 4 -5.48 -15.89 -8.83
N THR A 5 -4.60 -15.60 -7.90
CA THR A 5 -4.99 -15.03 -6.63
C THR A 5 -5.29 -13.57 -6.88
N PRO A 6 -6.52 -13.10 -6.65
CA PRO A 6 -6.77 -11.67 -6.63
C PRO A 6 -5.79 -11.03 -5.65
N LEU A 7 -5.25 -9.87 -5.99
CA LEU A 7 -4.35 -9.09 -5.14
C LEU A 7 -4.83 -8.93 -3.67
N TYR A 8 -6.11 -9.20 -3.40
CA TYR A 8 -6.75 -9.13 -2.09
C TYR A 8 -6.66 -10.41 -1.25
N SER A 9 -6.49 -11.58 -1.86
CA SER A 9 -6.41 -12.84 -1.11
C SER A 9 -4.98 -13.19 -0.69
N SER A 10 -3.97 -12.66 -1.36
CA SER A 10 -2.58 -12.83 -0.97
C SER A 10 -2.29 -12.13 0.37
N ALA A 11 -2.80 -10.90 0.57
CA ALA A 11 -2.57 -10.16 1.80
C ALA A 11 -3.06 -10.89 3.07
N ALA A 12 -4.20 -11.60 3.01
CA ALA A 12 -4.72 -12.35 4.15
C ALA A 12 -3.93 -13.64 4.42
N SER A 13 -3.40 -14.29 3.38
CA SER A 13 -2.55 -15.49 3.54
C SER A 13 -1.13 -15.13 4.01
N ASP A 14 -0.64 -13.94 3.67
CA ASP A 14 0.71 -13.48 4.01
C ASP A 14 0.91 -13.25 5.50
N VAL A 15 -0.15 -12.94 6.26
CA VAL A 15 -0.06 -12.72 7.71
C VAL A 15 0.39 -13.98 8.45
N TYR A 16 0.00 -15.16 7.97
CA TYR A 16 0.39 -16.44 8.58
C TYR A 16 1.74 -17.00 8.09
N LYS A 17 2.29 -16.42 7.04
CA LYS A 17 3.52 -16.90 6.39
C LYS A 17 4.71 -15.97 6.58
N ARG A 18 4.58 -14.87 7.32
CA ARG A 18 5.67 -13.92 7.54
C ARG A 18 6.58 -14.35 8.67
N GLN A 19 7.87 -14.29 8.41
CA GLN A 19 8.89 -14.43 9.45
C GLN A 19 9.09 -13.07 10.13
N VAL A 20 8.75 -13.01 11.42
CA VAL A 20 9.00 -11.82 12.24
C VAL A 20 10.41 -11.87 12.78
N LEU A 21 11.22 -10.92 12.38
CA LEU A 21 12.61 -10.79 12.83
C LEU A 21 12.75 -9.60 13.77
N MET A 22 13.33 -9.83 14.94
CA MET A 22 13.68 -8.76 15.85
C MET A 22 14.85 -7.96 15.27
N ARG A 23 14.59 -6.73 14.79
CA ARG A 23 15.53 -5.89 14.05
C ARG A 23 16.91 -5.77 14.71
N HIS A 24 16.95 -5.64 16.03
CA HIS A 24 18.17 -5.48 16.82
C HIS A 24 18.85 -6.81 17.22
N LYS A 25 18.25 -7.96 16.92
CA LYS A 25 18.77 -9.29 17.26
C LYS A 25 19.17 -10.11 16.04
N VAL A 26 18.57 -9.83 14.88
CA VAL A 26 18.86 -10.56 13.65
C VAL A 26 20.28 -10.24 13.17
N THR A 27 21.04 -11.27 12.81
CA THR A 27 22.34 -11.12 12.16
C THR A 27 22.21 -11.06 10.65
N LYS A 28 23.24 -10.53 9.98
CA LYS A 28 23.26 -10.46 8.51
C LYS A 28 23.21 -11.86 7.89
N GLU A 29 23.97 -12.79 8.44
CA GLU A 29 24.02 -14.18 7.97
C GLU A 29 22.65 -14.84 8.01
N PHE A 30 21.95 -14.74 9.15
CA PHE A 30 20.60 -15.28 9.28
C PHE A 30 19.61 -14.62 8.29
N PHE A 31 19.70 -13.30 8.15
CA PHE A 31 18.85 -12.57 7.20
C PHE A 31 19.11 -13.04 5.78
N MET A 32 20.37 -13.17 5.35
CA MET A 32 20.71 -13.58 3.99
C MET A 32 20.35 -15.05 3.72
N ASP A 33 20.46 -15.95 4.72
CA ASP A 33 19.97 -17.33 4.58
C ASP A 33 18.45 -17.36 4.37
N LEU A 34 17.72 -16.60 5.18
CA LEU A 34 16.27 -16.47 5.00
C LEU A 34 15.91 -15.84 3.65
N TRP A 35 16.64 -14.81 3.23
CA TRP A 35 16.45 -14.17 1.92
C TRP A 35 16.63 -15.17 0.77
N LYS A 36 17.64 -16.04 0.87
CA LYS A 36 17.83 -17.10 -0.13
C LYS A 36 16.67 -18.09 -0.18
N ARG A 37 16.05 -18.39 0.96
CA ARG A 37 14.84 -19.24 0.99
C ARG A 37 13.64 -18.53 0.32
N VAL A 38 13.51 -17.22 0.52
CA VAL A 38 12.48 -16.41 -0.14
C VAL A 38 12.65 -16.48 -1.66
N GLU A 39 13.86 -16.31 -2.17
CA GLU A 39 14.18 -16.45 -3.60
C GLU A 39 13.82 -17.86 -4.12
N LEU A 40 14.31 -18.90 -3.45
CA LEU A 40 14.13 -20.30 -3.85
C LEU A 40 12.67 -20.75 -3.79
N SER A 41 11.82 -20.08 -3.03
CA SER A 41 10.39 -20.39 -2.97
C SER A 41 9.68 -20.14 -4.30
N GLY A 42 10.23 -19.28 -5.17
CA GLY A 42 9.59 -18.86 -6.43
C GLY A 42 8.28 -18.09 -6.24
N ALA A 43 7.94 -17.72 -4.99
CA ALA A 43 6.69 -17.07 -4.63
C ALA A 43 6.89 -15.84 -3.71
N GLY A 44 8.14 -15.48 -3.41
CA GLY A 44 8.46 -14.41 -2.46
C GLY A 44 8.15 -14.76 -1.00
N GLU A 45 8.07 -16.04 -0.68
CA GLU A 45 7.69 -16.55 0.65
C GLU A 45 8.87 -17.26 1.33
N PRO A 46 9.00 -17.20 2.69
CA PRO A 46 8.15 -16.42 3.59
C PRO A 46 8.42 -14.93 3.54
N GLY A 47 7.40 -14.09 3.63
CA GLY A 47 7.58 -12.65 3.76
C GLY A 47 8.38 -12.29 5.02
N ILE A 48 9.20 -11.24 4.98
CA ILE A 48 10.03 -10.78 6.11
C ILE A 48 9.41 -9.53 6.72
N TYR A 49 9.19 -9.57 8.06
CA TYR A 49 8.76 -8.41 8.83
C TYR A 49 9.77 -8.11 9.94
N LEU A 50 10.34 -6.92 9.92
CA LEU A 50 11.30 -6.43 10.90
C LEU A 50 10.57 -5.70 12.03
N ASN A 51 10.73 -6.20 13.25
CA ASN A 51 10.02 -5.73 14.42
C ASN A 51 11.01 -5.26 15.50
N ASN A 52 10.63 -4.27 16.29
CA ASN A 52 11.42 -3.80 17.43
C ASN A 52 10.86 -4.28 18.78
N ASP A 53 9.65 -4.86 18.77
CA ASP A 53 8.96 -5.34 19.97
C ASP A 53 8.21 -6.64 19.64
N LYS A 54 8.49 -7.70 20.37
CA LYS A 54 7.94 -9.05 20.14
C LYS A 54 6.41 -9.12 20.22
N ASP A 55 5.79 -8.20 20.95
CA ASP A 55 4.35 -8.21 21.22
C ASP A 55 3.57 -7.37 20.17
N TRP A 56 4.28 -6.75 19.22
CA TRP A 56 3.66 -6.00 18.15
C TRP A 56 3.56 -6.80 16.87
N GLY A 57 2.54 -6.47 16.09
CA GLY A 57 2.32 -6.99 14.75
C GLY A 57 1.99 -5.89 13.75
N THR A 58 1.29 -6.28 12.71
CA THR A 58 0.87 -5.39 11.64
C THR A 58 -0.49 -5.84 11.10
N ASN A 59 -1.18 -4.95 10.40
CA ASN A 59 -2.33 -5.33 9.58
C ASN A 59 -1.90 -6.16 8.35
N PRO A 60 -2.84 -6.80 7.64
CA PRO A 60 -2.51 -7.68 6.49
C PRO A 60 -1.64 -7.02 5.41
N CYS A 61 -1.88 -5.75 5.10
CA CYS A 61 -1.11 -5.00 4.10
C CYS A 61 0.22 -4.45 4.61
N CYS A 62 0.57 -4.64 5.88
CA CYS A 62 1.85 -4.25 6.49
C CYS A 62 2.13 -2.76 6.66
N GLU A 63 1.17 -1.89 6.39
CA GLU A 63 1.39 -0.43 6.50
C GLU A 63 1.21 0.10 7.92
N ILE A 64 0.46 -0.60 8.81
CA ILE A 64 0.16 -0.14 10.16
C ILE A 64 0.82 -1.04 11.19
N ALA A 65 1.66 -0.47 12.05
CA ALA A 65 2.19 -1.17 13.22
C ALA A 65 1.13 -1.19 14.33
N LEU A 66 0.77 -2.40 14.78
CA LEU A 66 -0.32 -2.64 15.71
C LEU A 66 0.16 -3.36 16.97
N ARG A 67 -0.41 -2.99 18.11
CA ARG A 67 -0.44 -3.83 19.30
C ARG A 67 -1.53 -4.89 19.17
N PRO A 68 -1.51 -5.98 19.96
CA PRO A 68 -2.65 -6.88 20.05
C PRO A 68 -3.93 -6.11 20.41
N PHE A 69 -5.06 -6.53 19.83
CA PHE A 69 -6.38 -5.92 20.08
C PHE A 69 -6.46 -4.43 19.74
N GLN A 70 -5.92 -4.03 18.58
CA GLN A 70 -5.89 -2.63 18.15
C GLN A 70 -6.43 -2.48 16.73
N PHE A 71 -7.15 -1.41 16.48
CA PHE A 71 -7.64 -1.06 15.15
C PHE A 71 -6.71 -0.09 14.43
N CYS A 72 -6.76 -0.11 13.10
CA CYS A 72 -6.15 0.89 12.25
C CYS A 72 -7.22 1.81 11.66
N ASN A 73 -7.00 3.13 11.77
CA ASN A 73 -7.84 4.16 11.18
C ASN A 73 -7.10 4.79 10.03
N LEU A 74 -7.54 4.51 8.81
CA LEU A 74 -6.86 4.93 7.58
C LEU A 74 -7.64 6.02 6.85
N CYS A 75 -6.92 7.03 6.39
CA CYS A 75 -7.39 8.03 5.44
C CYS A 75 -6.44 8.06 4.26
N GLU A 76 -6.95 8.19 3.04
CA GLU A 76 -6.16 8.19 1.83
C GLU A 76 -6.23 9.54 1.13
N VAL A 77 -5.07 10.10 0.80
CA VAL A 77 -4.93 11.36 0.10
C VAL A 77 -4.49 11.09 -1.34
N ASN A 78 -5.25 11.59 -2.32
CA ASN A 78 -4.79 11.62 -3.70
C ASN A 78 -3.65 12.64 -3.83
N VAL A 79 -2.47 12.17 -4.24
CA VAL A 79 -1.29 13.01 -4.45
C VAL A 79 -0.85 13.06 -5.92
N SER A 80 -1.65 12.51 -6.83
CA SER A 80 -1.33 12.46 -8.26
C SER A 80 -1.49 13.81 -8.97
N ASP A 81 -2.37 14.66 -8.46
CA ASP A 81 -2.80 15.92 -9.06
C ASP A 81 -2.57 17.14 -8.16
N ILE A 82 -1.62 17.02 -7.23
CA ILE A 82 -1.21 18.11 -6.34
C ILE A 82 -0.67 19.27 -7.18
N GLN A 83 -1.15 20.48 -6.90
CA GLN A 83 -0.75 21.69 -7.62
C GLN A 83 0.53 22.30 -7.04
N ASP A 84 0.61 22.37 -5.71
CA ASP A 84 1.73 22.95 -4.95
C ASP A 84 1.79 22.43 -3.51
N GLN A 85 2.70 22.98 -2.72
CA GLN A 85 2.86 22.59 -1.32
C GLN A 85 1.65 22.95 -0.46
N GLU A 86 0.97 24.05 -0.73
CA GLU A 86 -0.21 24.48 0.04
C GLU A 86 -1.39 23.54 -0.20
N ASP A 87 -1.65 23.15 -1.44
CA ASP A 87 -2.66 22.16 -1.78
C ASP A 87 -2.37 20.82 -1.09
N PHE A 88 -1.12 20.35 -1.13
CA PHE A 88 -0.72 19.14 -0.42
C PHE A 88 -0.96 19.26 1.10
N ASN A 89 -0.53 20.35 1.70
CA ASN A 89 -0.71 20.62 3.12
C ASN A 89 -2.20 20.64 3.53
N ASN A 90 -3.06 21.23 2.71
CA ASN A 90 -4.49 21.30 2.95
C ASN A 90 -5.16 19.91 2.86
N ARG A 91 -4.78 19.09 1.87
CA ARG A 91 -5.29 17.72 1.71
C ARG A 91 -4.90 16.83 2.90
N VAL A 92 -3.66 16.84 3.32
CA VAL A 92 -3.21 16.01 4.45
C VAL A 92 -3.77 16.50 5.79
N LYS A 93 -4.00 17.81 5.93
CA LYS A 93 -4.68 18.38 7.10
C LYS A 93 -6.12 17.90 7.20
N ALA A 94 -6.87 17.93 6.09
CA ALA A 94 -8.23 17.40 6.04
C ALA A 94 -8.27 15.90 6.38
N ALA A 95 -7.36 15.10 5.84
CA ALA A 95 -7.26 13.69 6.15
C ALA A 95 -6.90 13.44 7.63
N ALA A 96 -6.01 14.23 8.21
CA ALA A 96 -5.69 14.15 9.63
C ALA A 96 -6.89 14.49 10.54
N PHE A 97 -7.69 15.48 10.14
CA PHE A 97 -8.94 15.83 10.82
C PHE A 97 -9.91 14.64 10.82
N ILE A 98 -10.21 14.07 9.65
CA ILE A 98 -11.14 12.93 9.51
C ILE A 98 -10.60 11.71 10.25
N GLY A 99 -9.31 11.38 10.10
CA GLY A 99 -8.68 10.25 10.80
C GLY A 99 -8.75 10.39 12.32
N THR A 100 -8.61 11.61 12.85
CA THR A 100 -8.70 11.85 14.30
C THR A 100 -10.13 11.70 14.80
N LEU A 101 -11.15 12.14 14.04
CA LEU A 101 -12.55 11.85 14.35
C LEU A 101 -12.80 10.33 14.41
N GLN A 102 -12.29 9.59 13.43
CA GLN A 102 -12.39 8.13 13.40
C GLN A 102 -11.72 7.48 14.61
N ALA A 103 -10.54 7.96 15.03
CA ALA A 103 -9.81 7.45 16.18
C ALA A 103 -10.54 7.70 17.52
N ALA A 104 -11.44 8.68 17.57
CA ALA A 104 -12.28 8.95 18.75
C ALA A 104 -13.45 7.97 18.90
N TYR A 105 -13.77 7.22 17.85
CA TYR A 105 -14.85 6.23 17.93
C TYR A 105 -14.33 4.94 18.57
N THR A 106 -14.56 4.78 19.89
CA THR A 106 -14.07 3.65 20.70
C THR A 106 -15.18 2.93 21.44
N ASP A 107 -16.44 3.19 21.09
CA ASP A 107 -17.58 2.49 21.65
C ASP A 107 -17.81 1.15 20.92
N PHE A 108 -17.15 0.12 21.41
CA PHE A 108 -17.13 -1.22 20.81
C PHE A 108 -18.07 -2.18 21.54
N HIS A 109 -19.39 -2.05 21.33
CA HIS A 109 -20.43 -2.77 22.03
C HIS A 109 -20.27 -4.30 22.10
N TYR A 110 -19.64 -4.92 21.11
CA TYR A 110 -19.54 -6.38 21.00
C TYR A 110 -18.13 -6.93 21.22
N LEU A 111 -17.18 -6.06 21.57
CA LEU A 111 -15.80 -6.45 21.77
C LEU A 111 -15.46 -6.45 23.26
N ARG A 112 -14.40 -7.21 23.61
CA ARG A 112 -13.85 -7.17 24.97
C ARG A 112 -13.24 -5.80 25.24
N GLU A 113 -13.30 -5.33 26.49
CA GLU A 113 -12.79 -4.02 26.91
C GLU A 113 -11.34 -3.75 26.49
N ILE A 114 -10.51 -4.78 26.42
CA ILE A 114 -9.11 -4.67 25.98
C ILE A 114 -8.97 -4.02 24.60
N TRP A 115 -9.95 -4.16 23.70
CA TRP A 115 -9.95 -3.51 22.40
C TRP A 115 -10.05 -1.98 22.52
N LYS A 116 -10.89 -1.52 23.42
CA LYS A 116 -11.05 -0.10 23.73
C LYS A 116 -9.79 0.44 24.38
N GLU A 117 -9.29 -0.21 25.43
CA GLU A 117 -8.10 0.22 26.17
C GLU A 117 -6.88 0.37 25.26
N THR A 118 -6.61 -0.63 24.40
CA THR A 118 -5.46 -0.60 23.49
C THR A 118 -5.63 0.39 22.36
N THR A 119 -6.86 0.57 21.85
CA THR A 119 -7.16 1.57 20.82
C THR A 119 -7.00 2.99 21.38
N GLU A 120 -7.55 3.30 22.52
CA GLU A 120 -7.42 4.60 23.20
C GLU A 120 -6.00 4.90 23.66
N LYS A 121 -5.23 3.87 23.98
CA LYS A 121 -3.80 4.00 24.39
C LYS A 121 -2.98 4.72 23.34
N ASP A 122 -3.11 4.35 22.09
CA ASP A 122 -2.32 4.86 20.98
C ASP A 122 -3.11 5.82 20.06
N ALA A 123 -4.43 5.75 20.06
CA ALA A 123 -5.36 6.56 19.23
C ALA A 123 -4.86 6.67 17.77
N LEU A 124 -4.52 5.53 17.16
CA LEU A 124 -3.83 5.49 15.88
C LEU A 124 -4.63 6.11 14.76
N ILE A 125 -3.91 6.86 13.91
CA ILE A 125 -4.37 7.21 12.57
C ILE A 125 -3.28 6.82 11.55
N GLY A 126 -3.69 6.65 10.30
CA GLY A 126 -2.79 6.41 9.19
C GLY A 126 -3.21 7.29 8.01
N VAL A 127 -2.66 8.49 7.93
CA VAL A 127 -2.81 9.32 6.72
C VAL A 127 -1.87 8.74 5.67
N SER A 128 -2.46 8.19 4.63
CA SER A 128 -1.79 7.53 3.51
C SER A 128 -1.85 8.40 2.26
N MET A 129 -0.88 8.21 1.38
CA MET A 129 -0.82 8.84 0.06
C MET A 129 -1.02 7.80 -1.03
N THR A 130 -1.86 8.09 -2.01
CA THR A 130 -2.01 7.28 -3.24
C THR A 130 -1.75 8.13 -4.47
N GLY A 131 -1.17 7.54 -5.52
CA GLY A 131 -0.76 8.28 -6.71
C GLY A 131 0.67 8.83 -6.64
N ILE A 132 1.52 8.32 -5.76
CA ILE A 132 2.94 8.71 -5.68
C ILE A 132 3.67 8.45 -7.02
N GLY A 133 3.24 7.42 -7.75
CA GLY A 133 3.76 7.11 -9.09
C GLY A 133 3.53 8.21 -10.14
N SER A 134 2.68 9.18 -9.90
CA SER A 134 2.53 10.37 -10.76
C SER A 134 3.63 11.42 -10.54
N ALA A 135 4.55 11.18 -9.58
CA ALA A 135 5.74 11.96 -9.27
C ALA A 135 5.51 13.38 -8.70
N ALA A 136 4.29 13.94 -8.72
CA ALA A 136 4.01 15.30 -8.24
C ALA A 136 4.45 15.49 -6.78
N VAL A 137 4.05 14.60 -5.86
CA VAL A 137 4.40 14.68 -4.44
C VAL A 137 5.89 14.54 -4.16
N LEU A 138 6.65 13.91 -5.06
CA LEU A 138 8.10 13.78 -4.92
C LEU A 138 8.83 15.10 -5.10
N GLN A 139 8.16 16.16 -5.58
CA GLN A 139 8.69 17.51 -5.68
C GLN A 139 8.31 18.39 -4.47
N MET A 140 7.50 17.86 -3.56
CA MET A 140 6.99 18.57 -2.38
C MET A 140 7.83 18.24 -1.13
N ASP A 141 7.71 19.09 -0.10
CA ASP A 141 8.26 18.82 1.23
C ASP A 141 7.31 17.90 2.02
N MET A 142 7.52 16.59 1.90
CA MET A 142 6.73 15.59 2.62
C MET A 142 6.92 15.69 4.13
N LYS A 143 8.06 16.17 4.62
CA LYS A 143 8.34 16.34 6.04
C LYS A 143 7.51 17.48 6.63
N GLU A 144 7.38 18.59 5.90
CA GLU A 144 6.47 19.68 6.29
C GLU A 144 5.04 19.18 6.39
N ALA A 145 4.55 18.48 5.35
CA ALA A 145 3.21 17.92 5.32
C ALA A 145 2.96 16.90 6.47
N ALA A 146 3.91 16.03 6.79
CA ALA A 146 3.83 15.10 7.91
C ALA A 146 3.74 15.84 9.26
N ASN A 147 4.46 16.94 9.42
CA ASN A 147 4.37 17.80 10.60
C ASN A 147 2.99 18.47 10.71
N ILE A 148 2.38 18.86 9.58
CA ILE A 148 1.01 19.38 9.55
C ILE A 148 0.02 18.31 10.00
N VAL A 149 0.14 17.06 9.51
CA VAL A 149 -0.69 15.93 9.98
C VAL A 149 -0.61 15.78 11.50
N THR A 150 0.60 15.78 12.06
CA THR A 150 0.77 15.61 13.51
C THR A 150 0.21 16.78 14.30
N LYS A 151 0.40 18.02 13.83
CA LYS A 151 -0.15 19.22 14.48
C LYS A 151 -1.68 19.22 14.45
N GLU A 152 -2.29 18.93 13.32
CA GLU A 152 -3.75 18.87 13.18
C GLU A 152 -4.35 17.75 14.02
N ASN A 153 -3.74 16.56 14.01
CA ASN A 153 -4.16 15.48 14.92
C ASN A 153 -4.11 15.91 16.38
N ALA A 154 -3.06 16.59 16.83
CA ALA A 154 -2.98 17.08 18.23
C ALA A 154 -4.05 18.11 18.55
N ARG A 155 -4.33 19.04 17.61
CA ARG A 155 -5.37 20.05 17.75
C ARG A 155 -6.76 19.42 17.91
N VAL A 156 -7.10 18.50 17.02
CA VAL A 156 -8.41 17.84 17.00
C VAL A 156 -8.56 16.88 18.20
N ALA A 157 -7.52 16.12 18.52
CA ALA A 157 -7.51 15.23 19.68
C ALA A 157 -7.78 15.98 20.98
N LYS A 158 -7.24 17.21 21.13
CA LYS A 158 -7.53 18.07 22.28
C LYS A 158 -9.00 18.49 22.35
N ILE A 159 -9.63 18.78 21.22
CA ILE A 159 -11.06 19.15 21.15
C ILE A 159 -11.95 17.96 21.53
N LEU A 160 -11.55 16.75 21.10
CA LEU A 160 -12.29 15.52 21.35
C LEU A 160 -11.95 14.87 22.70
N GLU A 161 -11.05 15.48 23.48
CA GLU A 161 -10.58 14.99 24.78
C GLU A 161 -9.96 13.56 24.71
N ILE A 162 -9.35 13.23 23.57
CA ILE A 162 -8.63 11.97 23.37
C ILE A 162 -7.11 12.20 23.33
N LYS A 163 -6.35 11.10 23.40
CA LYS A 163 -4.89 11.16 23.24
C LYS A 163 -4.53 11.52 21.80
N SER A 164 -3.48 12.31 21.61
CA SER A 164 -2.88 12.49 20.31
C SER A 164 -2.32 11.15 19.80
N SER A 165 -2.48 10.87 18.53
CA SER A 165 -2.09 9.60 17.91
C SER A 165 -0.60 9.31 18.10
N ALA A 166 -0.30 8.08 18.44
CA ALA A 166 1.08 7.63 18.60
C ALA A 166 1.83 7.59 17.25
N ARG A 167 1.13 7.31 16.18
CA ARG A 167 1.60 7.24 14.80
C ARG A 167 0.52 7.81 13.89
N CYS A 168 0.93 8.64 12.91
CA CYS A 168 -0.04 9.44 12.13
C CYS A 168 0.04 9.19 10.63
N THR A 169 1.21 8.84 10.09
CA THR A 169 1.44 8.77 8.64
C THR A 169 1.83 7.37 8.19
N THR A 170 1.37 6.98 7.02
CA THR A 170 1.62 5.65 6.43
C THR A 170 1.58 5.73 4.90
N VAL A 171 1.90 4.64 4.22
CA VAL A 171 1.57 4.45 2.80
C VAL A 171 1.00 3.06 2.60
N LYS A 172 -0.27 3.02 2.23
CA LYS A 172 -1.02 1.81 1.93
C LYS A 172 -0.96 1.45 0.44
N PRO A 173 -0.96 0.17 0.06
CA PRO A 173 -1.20 -0.24 -1.32
C PRO A 173 -2.71 -0.12 -1.61
N ALA A 174 -3.13 1.06 -2.07
CA ALA A 174 -4.53 1.40 -2.28
C ALA A 174 -5.09 0.72 -3.53
N GLY A 175 -5.75 -0.43 -3.39
CA GLY A 175 -6.36 -1.16 -4.51
C GLY A 175 -7.62 -0.47 -5.04
N THR A 176 -8.67 -0.43 -4.23
CA THR A 176 -9.98 0.13 -4.65
C THR A 176 -9.96 1.65 -4.67
N THR A 177 -9.39 2.30 -3.66
CA THR A 177 -9.37 3.77 -3.56
C THR A 177 -8.63 4.41 -4.74
N SER A 178 -7.49 3.84 -5.16
CA SER A 178 -6.77 4.34 -6.33
C SER A 178 -7.57 4.24 -7.62
N LEU A 179 -8.40 3.21 -7.79
CA LEU A 179 -9.29 3.07 -8.94
C LEU A 179 -10.39 4.14 -8.94
N VAL A 180 -11.01 4.40 -7.79
CA VAL A 180 -12.04 5.45 -7.66
C VAL A 180 -11.44 6.83 -7.93
N LEU A 181 -10.20 7.06 -7.49
CA LEU A 181 -9.49 8.33 -7.69
C LEU A 181 -8.78 8.43 -9.04
N GLY A 182 -8.79 7.39 -9.87
CA GLY A 182 -8.14 7.37 -11.18
C GLY A 182 -6.63 7.57 -11.12
N THR A 183 -5.95 6.93 -10.15
CA THR A 183 -4.51 7.10 -9.93
C THR A 183 -3.78 5.79 -9.72
N SER A 184 -2.45 5.82 -9.63
CA SER A 184 -1.63 4.66 -9.27
C SER A 184 -1.81 4.29 -7.80
N SER A 185 -1.59 3.01 -7.47
CA SER A 185 -1.80 2.48 -6.12
C SER A 185 -0.65 2.84 -5.17
N GLY A 186 -0.91 3.68 -4.17
CA GLY A 186 0.06 4.02 -3.13
C GLY A 186 1.38 4.52 -3.73
N ILE A 187 2.48 3.83 -3.44
CA ILE A 187 3.83 4.17 -3.92
C ILE A 187 4.17 3.56 -5.29
N HIS A 188 3.32 2.66 -5.79
CA HIS A 188 3.61 1.90 -7.00
C HIS A 188 3.58 2.78 -8.25
N ALA A 189 4.39 2.39 -9.23
CA ALA A 189 4.41 2.97 -10.55
C ALA A 189 3.09 2.74 -11.31
N TRP A 190 2.84 3.54 -12.33
CA TRP A 190 1.82 3.27 -13.33
C TRP A 190 2.22 2.07 -14.19
N HIS A 191 1.20 1.37 -14.72
CA HIS A 191 1.46 0.17 -15.51
C HIS A 191 2.26 0.48 -16.79
N ASN A 192 1.76 1.45 -17.57
CA ASN A 192 2.43 1.96 -18.78
C ASN A 192 1.84 3.33 -19.12
N ASP A 193 2.38 4.03 -20.14
CA ASP A 193 1.79 5.28 -20.65
C ASP A 193 0.35 5.05 -21.12
N TYR A 194 0.11 3.96 -21.86
CA TYR A 194 -1.20 3.51 -22.30
C TYR A 194 -1.38 2.03 -22.00
N TYR A 195 -2.50 1.66 -21.41
CA TYR A 195 -2.79 0.29 -21.04
C TYR A 195 -4.29 0.03 -20.92
N VAL A 196 -4.69 -1.23 -20.96
CA VAL A 196 -6.06 -1.66 -20.64
C VAL A 196 -6.11 -2.09 -19.19
N ARG A 197 -7.05 -1.52 -18.45
CA ARG A 197 -7.43 -2.00 -17.12
C ARG A 197 -8.65 -2.90 -17.24
N ARG A 198 -8.53 -4.14 -16.74
CA ARG A 198 -9.63 -5.10 -16.71
C ARG A 198 -10.19 -5.25 -15.30
N MET A 199 -11.52 -5.28 -15.21
CA MET A 199 -12.26 -5.48 -13.97
C MET A 199 -13.28 -6.60 -14.18
N ARG A 200 -13.38 -7.51 -13.23
CA ARG A 200 -14.38 -8.58 -13.25
C ARG A 200 -15.66 -8.10 -12.61
N VAL A 201 -16.80 -8.46 -13.21
CA VAL A 201 -18.13 -8.09 -12.75
C VAL A 201 -19.07 -9.30 -12.88
N GLY A 202 -19.95 -9.50 -11.91
CA GLY A 202 -21.00 -10.50 -12.02
C GLY A 202 -22.04 -10.09 -13.07
N LYS A 203 -22.48 -11.04 -13.90
CA LYS A 203 -23.48 -10.78 -14.94
C LYS A 203 -24.88 -10.44 -14.39
N ASN A 204 -25.09 -10.65 -13.09
CA ASN A 204 -26.29 -10.25 -12.35
C ASN A 204 -26.23 -8.82 -11.79
N GLU A 205 -25.11 -8.12 -11.94
CA GLU A 205 -24.96 -6.77 -11.42
C GLU A 205 -25.54 -5.71 -12.39
N ALA A 206 -26.12 -4.64 -11.84
CA ALA A 206 -26.73 -3.56 -12.62
C ALA A 206 -25.74 -2.90 -13.59
N ILE A 207 -24.47 -2.75 -13.19
CA ILE A 207 -23.42 -2.17 -14.04
C ILE A 207 -23.16 -3.02 -15.29
N TYR A 208 -23.19 -4.36 -15.16
CA TYR A 208 -23.08 -5.27 -16.31
C TYR A 208 -24.23 -5.05 -17.30
N THR A 209 -25.47 -5.06 -16.80
CA THR A 209 -26.67 -4.85 -17.64
C THR A 209 -26.61 -3.52 -18.37
N TYR A 210 -26.22 -2.46 -17.68
CA TYR A 210 -26.06 -1.13 -18.28
C TYR A 210 -24.99 -1.13 -19.38
N LEU A 211 -23.78 -1.59 -19.07
CA LEU A 211 -22.66 -1.56 -20.01
C LEU A 211 -22.90 -2.50 -21.21
N SER A 212 -23.48 -3.68 -21.01
CA SER A 212 -23.82 -4.61 -22.10
C SER A 212 -24.78 -4.00 -23.11
N SER A 213 -25.67 -3.09 -22.67
CA SER A 213 -26.62 -2.42 -23.55
C SER A 213 -26.08 -1.14 -24.20
N LYS A 214 -25.12 -0.43 -23.56
CA LYS A 214 -24.63 0.88 -23.99
C LYS A 214 -23.23 0.87 -24.56
N HIS A 215 -22.38 -0.03 -24.05
CA HIS A 215 -20.97 -0.15 -24.36
C HIS A 215 -20.55 -1.61 -24.46
N PRO A 216 -21.19 -2.43 -25.32
CA PRO A 216 -20.86 -3.85 -25.47
C PRO A 216 -19.40 -4.09 -25.89
N GLU A 217 -18.76 -3.11 -26.55
CA GLU A 217 -17.38 -3.14 -26.97
C GLU A 217 -16.38 -3.18 -25.80
N LEU A 218 -16.80 -2.82 -24.59
CA LEU A 218 -15.97 -2.85 -23.38
C LEU A 218 -16.07 -4.17 -22.61
N ILE A 219 -16.94 -5.09 -23.02
CA ILE A 219 -17.29 -6.29 -22.26
C ILE A 219 -16.94 -7.55 -23.02
N GLU A 220 -16.33 -8.47 -22.33
CA GLU A 220 -16.11 -9.85 -22.77
C GLU A 220 -16.48 -10.84 -21.68
N ASP A 221 -16.71 -12.09 -22.04
CA ASP A 221 -16.94 -13.15 -21.08
C ASP A 221 -15.64 -13.49 -20.32
N GLU A 222 -15.73 -13.71 -19.00
CA GLU A 222 -14.56 -14.15 -18.22
C GLU A 222 -14.17 -15.57 -18.64
N TYR A 223 -12.88 -15.79 -18.88
CA TYR A 223 -12.35 -16.99 -19.49
C TYR A 223 -12.68 -18.29 -18.73
N PHE A 224 -12.63 -18.27 -17.39
CA PHE A 224 -12.89 -19.45 -16.55
C PHE A 224 -14.34 -19.56 -16.10
N ARG A 225 -15.09 -18.46 -16.09
CA ARG A 225 -16.48 -18.39 -15.59
C ARG A 225 -17.38 -17.60 -16.55
N PRO A 226 -17.46 -17.99 -17.82
CA PRO A 226 -18.19 -17.22 -18.83
C PRO A 226 -19.71 -17.16 -18.59
N HIS A 227 -20.28 -18.05 -17.80
CA HIS A 227 -21.71 -18.13 -17.53
C HIS A 227 -22.22 -17.13 -16.51
N ASP A 228 -21.38 -16.68 -15.56
CA ASP A 228 -21.80 -15.80 -14.46
C ASP A 228 -20.95 -14.54 -14.29
N THR A 229 -19.79 -14.48 -14.94
CA THR A 229 -18.84 -13.40 -14.81
C THR A 229 -18.46 -12.84 -16.18
N ALA A 230 -18.32 -11.54 -16.24
CA ALA A 230 -17.78 -10.80 -17.39
C ALA A 230 -16.55 -9.98 -16.98
N VAL A 231 -15.79 -9.57 -17.97
CA VAL A 231 -14.64 -8.68 -17.84
C VAL A 231 -14.95 -7.36 -18.54
N ILE A 232 -14.79 -6.26 -17.82
CA ILE A 232 -14.87 -4.91 -18.36
C ILE A 232 -13.45 -4.44 -18.64
N SER A 233 -13.17 -4.08 -19.88
CA SER A 233 -11.87 -3.62 -20.35
C SER A 233 -11.93 -2.10 -20.61
N VAL A 234 -11.16 -1.32 -19.84
CA VAL A 234 -11.16 0.14 -19.94
C VAL A 234 -9.77 0.63 -20.30
N PRO A 235 -9.59 1.35 -21.43
CA PRO A 235 -8.32 1.98 -21.76
C PRO A 235 -7.98 3.06 -20.73
N GLN A 236 -6.71 3.11 -20.36
CA GLN A 236 -6.17 4.06 -19.40
C GLN A 236 -4.94 4.75 -19.99
N MET A 237 -4.69 5.97 -19.54
CA MET A 237 -3.50 6.75 -19.84
C MET A 237 -2.89 7.26 -18.54
N ALA A 238 -1.60 7.04 -18.36
CA ALA A 238 -0.87 7.62 -17.24
C ALA A 238 -0.69 9.14 -17.45
N PRO A 239 -0.68 9.95 -16.37
CA PRO A 239 -0.29 11.35 -16.46
C PRO A 239 1.13 11.50 -17.03
N SER A 240 1.40 12.60 -17.73
CA SER A 240 2.74 12.87 -18.26
C SER A 240 3.77 12.90 -17.12
N LYS A 241 4.98 12.40 -17.39
CA LYS A 241 6.08 12.28 -16.41
C LYS A 241 5.82 11.30 -15.25
N SER A 242 4.82 10.44 -15.37
CA SER A 242 4.60 9.37 -14.39
C SER A 242 5.75 8.38 -14.37
N ILE A 243 5.96 7.79 -13.21
CA ILE A 243 6.87 6.67 -13.02
C ILE A 243 6.15 5.41 -13.56
N LEU A 244 6.80 4.70 -14.46
CA LEU A 244 6.25 3.50 -15.09
C LEU A 244 6.86 2.22 -14.50
N ARG A 245 6.14 1.10 -14.61
CA ARG A 245 6.58 -0.22 -14.10
C ARG A 245 7.88 -0.74 -14.73
N THR A 246 8.38 -0.08 -15.76
CA THR A 246 9.67 -0.36 -16.37
C THR A 246 10.85 0.15 -15.56
N GLU A 247 10.58 0.91 -14.47
CA GLU A 247 11.60 1.34 -13.52
C GLU A 247 12.34 0.14 -12.91
N SER A 248 13.58 0.39 -12.49
CA SER A 248 14.35 -0.60 -11.73
C SER A 248 13.71 -0.84 -10.34
N PRO A 249 13.73 -2.09 -9.81
CA PRO A 249 13.29 -2.37 -8.44
C PRO A 249 14.05 -1.53 -7.40
N PHE A 250 15.29 -1.14 -7.70
CA PHE A 250 16.10 -0.28 -6.81
C PHE A 250 15.60 1.16 -6.76
N GLU A 251 15.02 1.69 -7.84
CA GLU A 251 14.36 3.00 -7.83
C GLU A 251 13.12 2.99 -6.92
N THR A 252 12.32 1.92 -6.99
CA THR A 252 11.20 1.71 -6.05
C THR A 252 11.69 1.61 -4.60
N LEU A 253 12.75 0.85 -4.34
CA LEU A 253 13.34 0.69 -3.01
C LEU A 253 13.87 2.03 -2.45
N GLU A 254 14.57 2.83 -3.25
CA GLU A 254 15.05 4.15 -2.82
C GLU A 254 13.88 5.11 -2.59
N ARG A 255 12.81 5.01 -3.37
CA ARG A 255 11.57 5.79 -3.13
C ARG A 255 10.91 5.38 -1.81
N VAL A 256 10.83 4.08 -1.49
CA VAL A 256 10.36 3.58 -0.19
C VAL A 256 11.19 4.19 0.95
N LYS A 257 12.51 4.15 0.83
CA LYS A 257 13.43 4.72 1.82
C LYS A 257 13.20 6.22 2.00
N ARG A 258 13.11 6.99 0.92
CA ARG A 258 12.85 8.43 0.95
C ARG A 258 11.52 8.74 1.64
N VAL A 259 10.44 8.08 1.23
CA VAL A 259 9.11 8.28 1.84
C VAL A 259 9.10 7.86 3.31
N SER A 260 9.83 6.82 3.67
CA SER A 260 10.01 6.44 5.08
C SER A 260 10.67 7.56 5.89
N GLN A 261 11.70 8.19 5.36
CA GLN A 261 12.45 9.27 6.03
C GLN A 261 11.65 10.58 6.11
N GLU A 262 10.96 10.93 5.02
CA GLU A 262 10.33 12.24 4.87
C GLU A 262 8.85 12.26 5.31
N TRP A 263 8.18 11.09 5.34
CA TRP A 263 6.77 10.98 5.67
C TRP A 263 6.48 10.14 6.90
N ILE A 264 7.02 8.91 6.97
CA ILE A 264 6.70 7.99 8.06
C ILE A 264 7.36 8.42 9.38
N LYS A 265 8.67 8.65 9.36
CA LYS A 265 9.42 9.01 10.58
C LYS A 265 8.94 10.32 11.22
N PRO A 266 8.68 11.41 10.48
CA PRO A 266 8.13 12.62 11.07
C PRO A 266 6.72 12.47 11.64
N GLY A 267 5.93 11.53 11.11
CA GLY A 267 4.59 11.21 11.62
C GLY A 267 4.57 10.27 12.83
N HIS A 268 5.73 9.79 13.28
CA HIS A 268 5.87 8.92 14.45
C HIS A 268 6.16 9.72 15.72
N ARG A 269 5.36 9.56 16.74
CA ARG A 269 5.53 10.24 18.03
C ARG A 269 5.97 9.31 19.16
N ARG A 270 5.44 8.10 19.21
CA ARG A 270 5.74 7.15 20.29
C ARG A 270 5.45 5.69 19.90
N GLY A 271 6.12 4.79 20.60
CA GLY A 271 6.05 3.35 20.40
C GLY A 271 7.30 2.78 19.75
N SER A 272 7.46 1.47 19.84
CA SER A 272 8.68 0.77 19.39
C SER A 272 8.78 0.68 17.87
N ASN A 273 7.64 0.61 17.17
CA ASN A 273 7.56 0.50 15.72
C ASN A 273 6.89 1.71 15.09
N THR A 274 7.42 2.18 13.98
CA THR A 274 6.77 3.15 13.10
C THR A 274 5.68 2.46 12.27
N HIS A 275 4.77 3.22 11.67
CA HIS A 275 4.07 2.74 10.49
C HIS A 275 5.06 2.49 9.35
N ASN A 276 4.59 1.96 8.25
CA ASN A 276 5.43 1.49 7.16
C ASN A 276 4.97 2.08 5.81
N VAL A 277 5.89 2.09 4.86
CA VAL A 277 5.58 2.22 3.44
C VAL A 277 5.39 0.82 2.90
N SER A 278 4.16 0.41 2.66
CA SER A 278 3.89 -0.90 2.08
C SER A 278 4.07 -0.87 0.57
N ALA A 279 4.91 -1.75 0.08
CA ALA A 279 5.20 -1.87 -1.35
C ALA A 279 5.46 -3.32 -1.75
N THR A 280 5.21 -3.61 -3.02
CA THR A 280 5.59 -4.86 -3.68
C THR A 280 6.73 -4.59 -4.63
N ILE A 281 7.82 -5.35 -4.48
CA ILE A 281 9.03 -5.26 -5.29
C ILE A 281 9.10 -6.50 -6.17
N SER A 282 9.12 -6.32 -7.49
CA SER A 282 9.28 -7.43 -8.45
C SER A 282 10.74 -7.52 -8.87
N LEU A 283 11.36 -8.69 -8.67
CA LEU A 283 12.79 -8.93 -8.92
C LEU A 283 13.00 -9.91 -10.08
N LYS A 284 13.86 -9.55 -11.02
CA LYS A 284 14.41 -10.48 -12.00
C LYS A 284 15.42 -11.41 -11.33
N LYS A 285 15.73 -12.52 -12.00
CA LYS A 285 16.57 -13.58 -11.44
C LYS A 285 17.96 -13.10 -10.99
N ASP A 286 18.53 -12.13 -11.67
CA ASP A 286 19.85 -11.56 -11.39
C ASP A 286 19.85 -10.39 -10.39
N GLU A 287 18.69 -9.99 -9.90
CA GLU A 287 18.53 -8.83 -9.00
C GLU A 287 18.45 -9.23 -7.52
N TRP A 288 18.21 -10.53 -7.21
CA TRP A 288 17.92 -10.99 -5.84
C TRP A 288 19.06 -10.73 -4.85
N ASP A 289 20.30 -11.05 -5.20
CA ASP A 289 21.43 -10.86 -4.31
C ASP A 289 21.62 -9.39 -3.94
N LYS A 290 21.58 -8.51 -4.97
CA LYS A 290 21.69 -7.06 -4.77
C LYS A 290 20.52 -6.49 -3.95
N ALA A 291 19.30 -6.99 -4.19
CA ALA A 291 18.13 -6.59 -3.41
C ALA A 291 18.24 -7.03 -1.95
N GLY A 292 18.73 -8.24 -1.68
CA GLY A 292 18.99 -8.73 -0.32
C GLY A 292 19.99 -7.86 0.44
N GLU A 293 21.08 -7.46 -0.20
CA GLU A 293 22.07 -6.55 0.38
C GLU A 293 21.47 -5.16 0.64
N TRP A 294 20.64 -4.65 -0.27
CA TRP A 294 19.94 -3.38 -0.06
C TRP A 294 18.97 -3.49 1.12
N MET A 295 18.17 -4.55 1.16
CA MET A 295 17.19 -4.82 2.23
C MET A 295 17.87 -4.88 3.60
N TRP A 296 19.01 -5.60 3.69
CA TRP A 296 19.79 -5.64 4.91
C TRP A 296 20.35 -4.29 5.32
N SER A 297 20.99 -3.59 4.39
CA SER A 297 21.68 -2.31 4.66
C SER A 297 20.71 -1.19 5.01
N ASN A 298 19.48 -1.24 4.50
CA ASN A 298 18.45 -0.23 4.71
C ASN A 298 17.31 -0.70 5.64
N ARG A 299 17.54 -1.75 6.44
CA ARG A 299 16.51 -2.35 7.31
C ARG A 299 15.87 -1.39 8.31
N ASP A 300 16.44 -0.20 8.55
CA ASP A 300 15.91 0.81 9.46
C ASP A 300 14.89 1.76 8.80
N TYR A 301 14.59 1.56 7.51
CA TYR A 301 13.67 2.39 6.74
C TYR A 301 12.38 1.68 6.33
N TYR A 302 12.23 0.40 6.63
CA TYR A 302 11.01 -0.36 6.38
C TYR A 302 10.76 -1.37 7.50
N ASN A 303 9.50 -1.80 7.67
CA ASN A 303 9.16 -2.91 8.55
C ASN A 303 8.94 -4.20 7.74
N GLY A 304 8.24 -4.12 6.63
CA GLY A 304 8.03 -5.24 5.72
C GLY A 304 7.75 -4.74 4.31
N LEU A 305 8.29 -5.47 3.35
CA LEU A 305 8.03 -5.29 1.92
C LEU A 305 7.68 -6.65 1.34
N SER A 306 6.74 -6.69 0.41
CA SER A 306 6.46 -7.88 -0.38
C SER A 306 7.47 -7.95 -1.53
N VAL A 307 8.07 -9.11 -1.73
CA VAL A 307 9.02 -9.32 -2.82
C VAL A 307 8.52 -10.47 -3.67
N LEU A 308 8.44 -10.28 -4.98
CA LEU A 308 7.94 -11.27 -5.91
C LEU A 308 8.94 -11.49 -7.04
N PRO A 309 9.08 -12.72 -7.56
CA PRO A 309 9.79 -12.94 -8.80
C PRO A 309 9.05 -12.24 -9.94
N TYR A 310 9.81 -11.61 -10.83
CA TYR A 310 9.26 -10.99 -12.04
C TYR A 310 8.87 -12.09 -13.04
N ASP A 311 7.60 -12.15 -13.40
CA ASP A 311 7.02 -13.14 -14.33
C ASP A 311 6.55 -12.54 -15.66
N GLY A 312 6.74 -11.24 -15.87
CA GLY A 312 6.26 -10.52 -17.05
C GLY A 312 4.78 -10.13 -17.00
N GLY A 313 4.00 -10.68 -16.07
CA GLY A 313 2.59 -10.29 -15.80
C GLY A 313 1.61 -10.54 -16.95
N THR A 314 1.96 -11.37 -17.93
CA THR A 314 1.12 -11.63 -19.11
C THR A 314 0.40 -12.97 -19.00
N TYR A 315 -0.93 -12.94 -18.87
CA TYR A 315 -1.81 -14.09 -18.98
C TYR A 315 -3.19 -13.64 -19.49
N THR A 316 -4.00 -14.60 -19.95
CA THR A 316 -5.32 -14.31 -20.51
C THR A 316 -6.16 -13.47 -19.54
N GLN A 317 -6.64 -12.31 -20.01
CA GLN A 317 -7.43 -11.36 -19.22
C GLN A 317 -6.70 -10.87 -17.97
N ALA A 318 -5.39 -10.65 -18.05
CA ALA A 318 -4.63 -10.00 -16.98
C ALA A 318 -5.28 -8.66 -16.59
N PRO A 319 -5.27 -8.27 -15.30
CA PRO A 319 -5.89 -7.02 -14.83
C PRO A 319 -5.32 -5.78 -15.50
N PHE A 320 -4.10 -5.86 -16.00
CA PHE A 320 -3.43 -4.82 -16.77
C PHE A 320 -2.77 -5.43 -18.00
N GLU A 321 -2.89 -4.76 -19.12
CA GLU A 321 -2.24 -5.15 -20.38
C GLU A 321 -1.76 -3.91 -21.13
N ASP A 322 -0.56 -3.99 -21.69
CA ASP A 322 0.00 -2.89 -22.47
C ASP A 322 -0.82 -2.63 -23.73
N LEU A 323 -1.18 -1.37 -23.95
CA LEU A 323 -1.77 -0.92 -25.20
C LEU A 323 -0.63 -0.48 -26.13
N SER A 324 -0.39 -1.24 -27.20
CA SER A 324 0.53 -0.77 -28.22
C SER A 324 -0.13 0.30 -29.07
N LEU A 325 0.63 1.32 -29.48
CA LEU A 325 0.17 2.37 -30.38
C LEU A 325 -0.39 1.83 -31.73
N ILE A 326 -0.07 0.59 -32.08
CA ILE A 326 -0.60 -0.09 -33.26
C ILE A 326 -2.10 -0.43 -33.08
N HIS A 327 -2.56 -0.57 -31.85
CA HIS A 327 -3.97 -0.87 -31.53
C HIS A 327 -4.84 0.37 -31.30
N ILE A 328 -4.23 1.54 -31.26
CA ILE A 328 -4.91 2.83 -31.13
C ILE A 328 -5.12 3.46 -32.50
#